data_da74b04eafbb1db39fa4ac8a6d79a252
#
_entry.id   da74b04eafbb1db39fa4ac8a6d79a252
#
_cell.length_a   1.000
_cell.length_b   1.000
_cell.length_c   1.000
_cell.angle_alpha   90.00
_cell.angle_beta   90.00
_cell.angle_gamma   90.00
#
_symmetry.space_group_name_H-M   'P 1'
#
loop_
_entity.id
_entity.type
_entity.pdbx_description
1 polymer ?
#
loop_
_entity_poly.entity_id
_entity_poly.type
_entity_poly.pdbx_seq_one_letter_code
_entity_poly.pdbx_strand_id
1 'polypeptide(L)'
;MALLPLLKKKLGRSLFLPAHGRGQALPEEFKRLLRLRAGVWDLPELAEIGGPLEPEGAVGESQRNSAAAMGADHCWYGVNGATGLLQAALLAIAQPGD
;
A
#
# COMPACT_ATOMS: atom_id res chain seq x y z
N MET A 1 -12.86 -7.07 -22.57
CA MET A 1 -11.95 -7.03 -21.40
C MET A 1 -11.97 -8.38 -20.70
N ALA A 2 -10.93 -9.17 -20.87
CA ALA A 2 -10.86 -10.56 -20.34
C ALA A 2 -10.73 -10.63 -18.79
N LEU A 3 -10.26 -9.57 -18.15
CA LEU A 3 -9.99 -9.54 -16.71
C LEU A 3 -11.27 -9.43 -15.85
N LEU A 4 -12.27 -8.66 -16.29
CA LEU A 4 -13.48 -8.41 -15.51
C LEU A 4 -14.26 -9.68 -15.13
N PRO A 5 -14.43 -10.68 -16.02
CA PRO A 5 -15.08 -11.94 -15.64
C PRO A 5 -14.32 -12.69 -14.55
N LEU A 6 -12.98 -12.67 -14.57
CA LEU A 6 -12.15 -13.30 -13.56
C LEU A 6 -12.29 -12.63 -12.18
N LEU A 7 -12.36 -11.30 -12.15
CA LEU A 7 -12.57 -10.55 -10.91
C LEU A 7 -13.93 -10.83 -10.27
N LYS A 8 -14.95 -11.09 -11.09
CA LYS A 8 -16.31 -11.39 -10.63
C LYS A 8 -16.51 -12.87 -10.26
N LYS A 9 -15.62 -13.75 -10.67
CA LYS A 9 -15.74 -15.20 -10.41
C LYS A 9 -15.70 -15.46 -8.90
N LYS A 10 -16.73 -16.10 -8.36
CA LYS A 10 -16.70 -16.64 -7.01
C LYS A 10 -15.73 -17.81 -7.00
N LEU A 11 -14.59 -17.63 -6.37
CA LEU A 11 -13.66 -18.70 -6.07
C LEU A 11 -14.01 -19.26 -4.70
N GLY A 12 -13.82 -20.55 -4.49
CA GLY A 12 -13.91 -21.17 -3.19
C GLY A 12 -12.84 -20.64 -2.22
N ARG A 13 -12.31 -21.45 -1.33
CA ARG A 13 -11.22 -21.03 -0.43
C ARG A 13 -10.02 -20.60 -1.25
N SER A 14 -9.55 -19.37 -1.01
CA SER A 14 -8.37 -18.80 -1.67
C SER A 14 -7.15 -19.07 -0.81
N LEU A 15 -6.20 -19.85 -1.33
CA LEU A 15 -4.93 -20.15 -0.68
C LEU A 15 -3.74 -19.43 -1.32
N PHE A 16 -3.99 -18.50 -2.24
CA PHE A 16 -2.94 -17.72 -2.89
C PHE A 16 -2.70 -16.37 -2.19
N LEU A 17 -1.52 -15.84 -2.35
CA LEU A 17 -1.16 -14.53 -1.87
C LEU A 17 -1.75 -13.41 -2.76
N PRO A 18 -2.05 -12.26 -2.14
CA PRO A 18 -1.98 -11.96 -0.71
C PRO A 18 -3.05 -12.70 0.11
N ALA A 19 -2.70 -13.09 1.32
CA ALA A 19 -3.50 -13.98 2.18
C ALA A 19 -4.81 -13.38 2.74
N HIS A 20 -5.22 -12.20 2.27
CA HIS A 20 -6.47 -11.57 2.69
C HIS A 20 -7.76 -12.27 2.18
N GLY A 21 -7.61 -13.38 1.44
CA GLY A 21 -8.74 -14.19 0.96
C GLY A 21 -9.73 -13.39 0.11
N ARG A 22 -9.25 -12.55 -0.82
CA ARG A 22 -10.08 -11.61 -1.61
C ARG A 22 -10.91 -10.67 -0.74
N GLY A 23 -10.33 -10.16 0.32
CA GLY A 23 -10.93 -9.22 1.24
C GLY A 23 -11.71 -9.86 2.40
N GLN A 24 -11.82 -11.18 2.48
CA GLN A 24 -12.54 -11.84 3.59
C GLN A 24 -11.86 -11.61 4.95
N ALA A 25 -10.53 -11.61 4.98
CA ALA A 25 -9.74 -11.40 6.18
C ALA A 25 -9.50 -9.92 6.54
N LEU A 26 -10.02 -8.98 5.74
CA LEU A 26 -9.88 -7.55 6.03
C LEU A 26 -10.79 -7.14 7.19
N PRO A 27 -10.35 -6.19 8.04
CA PRO A 27 -11.21 -5.56 9.05
C PRO A 27 -12.48 -4.98 8.41
N GLU A 28 -13.60 -5.01 9.13
CA GLU A 28 -14.89 -4.52 8.61
C GLU A 28 -14.87 -3.03 8.26
N GLU A 29 -14.09 -2.24 8.96
CA GLU A 29 -13.84 -0.83 8.65
C GLU A 29 -13.25 -0.66 7.26
N PHE A 30 -12.23 -1.46 6.94
CA PHE A 30 -11.57 -1.45 5.64
C PHE A 30 -12.48 -1.97 4.53
N LYS A 31 -13.29 -2.99 4.81
CA LYS A 31 -14.30 -3.47 3.86
C LYS A 31 -15.35 -2.40 3.54
N ARG A 32 -15.75 -1.59 4.51
CA ARG A 32 -16.66 -0.46 4.28
C ARG A 32 -16.04 0.60 3.38
N LEU A 33 -14.79 0.98 3.67
CA LEU A 33 -14.02 1.92 2.85
C LEU A 33 -13.95 1.46 1.39
N LEU A 34 -13.58 0.19 1.16
CA LEU A 34 -13.44 -0.38 -0.18
C LEU A 34 -14.76 -0.48 -0.97
N ARG A 35 -15.92 -0.38 -0.30
CA ARG A 35 -17.24 -0.31 -0.96
C ARG A 35 -17.59 1.08 -1.48
N LEU A 36 -16.88 2.12 -1.06
CA LEU A 36 -17.06 3.46 -1.58
C LEU A 36 -16.64 3.52 -3.05
N ARG A 37 -17.19 4.48 -3.79
CA ARG A 37 -16.76 4.73 -5.16
C ARG A 37 -15.29 5.15 -5.14
N ALA A 38 -14.49 4.61 -6.03
CA ALA A 38 -13.06 4.87 -6.09
C ALA A 38 -12.70 6.37 -6.06
N GLY A 39 -13.44 7.21 -6.78
CA GLY A 39 -13.19 8.66 -6.80
C GLY A 39 -13.50 9.40 -5.49
N VAL A 40 -14.14 8.76 -4.50
CA VAL A 40 -14.43 9.40 -3.20
C VAL A 40 -13.15 9.56 -2.36
N TRP A 41 -12.19 8.70 -2.56
CA TRP A 41 -10.92 8.70 -1.81
C TRP A 41 -9.69 8.89 -2.71
N ASP A 42 -9.92 9.35 -3.92
CA ASP A 42 -8.88 9.90 -4.79
C ASP A 42 -8.63 11.36 -4.37
N LEU A 43 -7.67 11.53 -3.48
CA LEU A 43 -7.36 12.81 -2.84
C LEU A 43 -6.08 13.38 -3.46
N PRO A 44 -6.04 14.69 -3.75
CA PRO A 44 -4.82 15.35 -4.20
C PRO A 44 -3.77 15.45 -3.08
N GLU A 45 -2.51 15.61 -3.44
CA GLU A 45 -1.43 15.90 -2.51
C GLU A 45 -1.53 17.34 -1.98
N LEU A 46 -2.38 17.53 -0.97
CA LEU A 46 -2.49 18.77 -0.21
C LEU A 46 -1.64 18.69 1.06
N ALA A 47 -1.28 19.82 1.62
CA ALA A 47 -0.43 19.88 2.82
C ALA A 47 -0.99 19.07 4.01
N GLU A 48 -2.32 19.01 4.16
CA GLU A 48 -2.99 18.25 5.21
C GLU A 48 -2.92 16.72 4.97
N ILE A 49 -2.77 16.31 3.73
CA ILE A 49 -2.71 14.89 3.33
C ILE A 49 -1.27 14.44 3.21
N GLY A 50 -0.43 15.24 2.57
CA GLY A 50 0.94 14.92 2.25
C GLY A 50 1.08 13.97 1.07
N GLY A 51 2.31 13.71 0.68
CA GLY A 51 2.68 12.79 -0.40
C GLY A 51 3.71 11.76 0.07
N PRO A 52 3.97 10.73 -0.73
CA PRO A 52 4.92 9.67 -0.36
C PRO A 52 6.38 10.14 -0.30
N LEU A 53 6.74 11.18 -1.05
CA LEU A 53 8.10 11.74 -1.11
C LEU A 53 8.30 12.91 -0.13
N GLU A 54 7.24 13.64 0.17
CA GLU A 54 7.22 14.72 1.16
C GLU A 54 6.26 14.32 2.27
N PRO A 55 6.72 13.61 3.29
CA PRO A 55 5.88 12.97 4.31
C PRO A 55 5.37 13.98 5.33
N GLU A 56 4.53 14.88 4.91
CA GLU A 56 3.78 15.82 5.74
C GLU A 56 2.35 15.29 5.99
N GLY A 57 1.57 16.01 6.76
CA GLY A 57 0.17 15.74 6.98
C GLY A 57 -0.14 14.30 7.43
N ALA A 58 -1.26 13.78 6.98
CA ALA A 58 -1.76 12.45 7.34
C ALA A 58 -0.84 11.31 6.84
N VAL A 59 -0.22 11.46 5.68
CA VAL A 59 0.72 10.46 5.15
C VAL A 59 1.96 10.39 6.04
N GLY A 60 2.53 11.53 6.42
CA GLY A 60 3.69 11.59 7.31
C GLY A 60 3.40 11.01 8.69
N GLU A 61 2.22 11.29 9.26
CA GLU A 61 1.78 10.69 10.52
C GLU A 61 1.68 9.15 10.40
N SER A 62 1.07 8.67 9.33
CA SER A 62 0.93 7.24 9.06
C SER A 62 2.29 6.54 8.91
N GLN A 63 3.25 7.16 8.23
CA GLN A 63 4.61 6.63 8.08
C GLN A 63 5.35 6.57 9.43
N ARG A 64 5.24 7.61 10.27
CA ARG A 64 5.82 7.61 11.63
C ARG A 64 5.22 6.50 12.50
N ASN A 65 3.91 6.33 12.46
CA ASN A 65 3.22 5.29 13.22
C ASN A 65 3.65 3.89 12.75
N SER A 66 3.82 3.70 11.44
CA SER A 66 4.31 2.43 10.87
C SER A 66 5.76 2.15 11.27
N ALA A 67 6.63 3.16 11.24
CA ALA A 67 8.01 3.04 11.70
C ALA A 67 8.06 2.62 13.17
N ALA A 68 7.31 3.31 14.04
CA ALA A 68 7.24 2.97 15.46
C ALA A 68 6.73 1.55 15.70
N ALA A 69 5.69 1.12 14.99
CA ALA A 69 5.14 -0.24 15.12
C ALA A 69 6.13 -1.34 14.68
N MET A 70 7.04 -1.02 13.77
CA MET A 70 8.09 -1.94 13.27
C MET A 70 9.42 -1.82 14.01
N GLY A 71 9.56 -0.87 14.95
CA GLY A 71 10.82 -0.59 15.63
C GLY A 71 11.90 -0.04 14.67
N ALA A 72 11.50 0.68 13.64
CA ALA A 72 12.36 1.31 12.66
C ALA A 72 12.42 2.83 12.87
N ASP A 73 13.53 3.47 12.47
CA ASP A 73 13.68 4.92 12.54
C ASP A 73 12.77 5.64 11.53
N HIS A 74 12.61 5.03 10.35
CA HIS A 74 11.83 5.59 9.25
C HIS A 74 11.03 4.52 8.52
N CYS A 75 9.93 4.94 7.91
CA CYS A 75 9.13 4.13 7.02
C CYS A 75 8.72 4.99 5.80
N TRP A 76 8.87 4.45 4.61
CA TRP A 76 8.43 5.09 3.37
C TRP A 76 7.42 4.20 2.66
N TYR A 77 6.36 4.81 2.15
CA TYR A 77 5.40 4.10 1.32
C TYR A 77 5.82 4.16 -0.14
N GLY A 78 5.79 3.03 -0.82
CA GLY A 78 6.08 2.93 -2.24
C GLY A 78 4.84 2.53 -3.03
N VAL A 79 4.66 3.19 -4.17
CA VAL A 79 3.50 2.96 -5.06
C VAL A 79 3.83 2.04 -6.25
N ASN A 80 5.11 1.73 -6.46
CA ASN A 80 5.59 0.91 -7.59
C ASN A 80 5.77 -0.58 -7.21
N GLY A 81 5.09 -1.03 -6.16
CA GLY A 81 5.21 -2.39 -5.66
C GLY A 81 6.53 -2.67 -4.92
N ALA A 82 6.64 -3.85 -4.33
CA ALA A 82 7.80 -4.25 -3.54
C ALA A 82 9.11 -4.25 -4.36
N THR A 83 9.07 -4.57 -5.63
CA THR A 83 10.24 -4.57 -6.51
C THR A 83 10.88 -3.18 -6.63
N GLY A 84 10.06 -2.13 -6.77
CA GLY A 84 10.56 -0.76 -6.83
C GLY A 84 11.24 -0.32 -5.53
N LEU A 85 10.66 -0.68 -4.39
CA LEU A 85 11.25 -0.39 -3.07
C LEU A 85 12.55 -1.17 -2.84
N LEU A 86 12.60 -2.43 -3.25
CA LEU A 86 13.81 -3.24 -3.15
C LEU A 86 14.94 -2.67 -4.02
N GLN A 87 14.64 -2.25 -5.24
CA GLN A 87 15.59 -1.59 -6.13
C GLN A 87 16.10 -0.28 -5.51
N ALA A 88 15.23 0.54 -4.95
CA ALA A 88 15.61 1.77 -4.28
C ALA A 88 16.52 1.51 -3.08
N ALA A 89 16.23 0.51 -2.26
CA ALA A 89 17.05 0.12 -1.13
C ALA A 89 18.44 -0.36 -1.58
N LEU A 90 18.52 -1.20 -2.61
CA LEU A 90 19.80 -1.66 -3.17
C LEU A 90 20.62 -0.47 -3.71
N LEU A 91 20.01 0.44 -4.46
CA LEU A 91 20.70 1.61 -4.99
C LEU A 91 21.20 2.57 -3.89
N ALA A 92 20.52 2.59 -2.74
CA ALA A 92 20.93 3.42 -1.61
C ALA A 92 22.17 2.89 -0.87
N ILE A 93 22.43 1.59 -0.89
CA ILE A 93 23.49 0.94 -0.12
C ILE A 93 24.60 0.34 -0.97
N ALA A 94 24.34 -0.03 -2.23
CA ALA A 94 25.30 -0.66 -3.11
C ALA A 94 26.29 0.38 -3.68
N GLN A 95 27.53 -0.05 -3.88
CA GLN A 95 28.59 0.72 -4.52
C GLN A 95 28.87 0.15 -5.91
N PRO A 96 29.43 0.95 -6.86
CA PRO A 96 29.85 0.43 -8.15
C PRO A 96 30.84 -0.75 -7.97
N GLY A 97 30.46 -1.92 -8.44
CA GLY A 97 31.26 -3.14 -8.36
C GLY A 97 30.83 -4.15 -7.28
N ASP A 98 29.81 -3.87 -6.47
CA ASP A 98 29.20 -4.79 -5.51
C ASP A 98 28.41 -5.93 -6.20
#